data_f9db58762975df4daafc022191cc5d9a
#
_entry.id   f9db58762975df4daafc022191cc5d9a
#
_cell.length_a   1.000
_cell.length_b   1.000
_cell.length_c   1.000
_cell.angle_alpha   90.00
_cell.angle_beta   90.00
_cell.angle_gamma   90.00
#
_symmetry.space_group_name_H-M   'P 1'
#
loop_
_entity.id
_entity.type
_entity.pdbx_description
1 polymer ?
#
loop_
_entity_poly.entity_id
_entity_poly.type
_entity_poly.pdbx_seq_one_letter_code
_entity_poly.pdbx_strand_id
1 'polypeptide(L)'
;GVGGNGATVCPNTGHGFTSDHPDLSMFDVKTMKFIKTIAVPAGFRADGIYCDTSNDRVYIGSHPTKSLMVVDAKDGAVLGNIDLGGTPEQTIADGKGTVYQVLQERPGGVAVIDAKTMKVKATYPFGENGGCNGLALDTRNQILFAACSAIGPAPPRGTPGQAPPAGPPPTPDPNAKPPQTFVVLSAKDGTILARLPLAGGSDGAAFNPATMEAFSTQGNGTMTIIKEKSPTKFEVEQNLKTWPSNGARTIAFDSKTGHLFAMASEAAPPPPSPTPGTPGGPGRGRAVPGSFTIIMVGMK
;
A
#
# COMPACT_ATOMS: atom_id res chain seq x y z
N GLY A 1 19.50 10.38 -4.24
CA GLY A 1 18.95 9.00 -4.34
C GLY A 1 18.77 8.60 -5.80
N VAL A 2 18.87 7.33 -6.07
CA VAL A 2 18.72 6.78 -7.43
C VAL A 2 17.32 6.16 -7.67
N GLY A 3 16.36 6.53 -6.90
CA GLY A 3 14.97 6.10 -6.98
C GLY A 3 14.38 5.86 -5.60
N GLY A 4 13.13 6.23 -5.41
CA GLY A 4 12.39 6.06 -4.16
C GLY A 4 11.09 5.31 -4.39
N ASN A 5 10.61 4.62 -3.36
CA ASN A 5 9.33 3.89 -3.40
C ASN A 5 8.21 4.65 -2.68
N GLY A 6 8.55 5.51 -1.73
CA GLY A 6 7.56 6.24 -0.95
C GLY A 6 8.09 7.56 -0.40
N ALA A 7 7.16 8.43 -0.03
CA ALA A 7 7.43 9.68 0.66
C ALA A 7 6.35 9.95 1.70
N THR A 8 6.73 10.64 2.78
CA THR A 8 5.80 11.10 3.81
C THR A 8 6.21 12.47 4.33
N VAL A 9 5.24 13.18 4.90
CA VAL A 9 5.44 14.48 5.55
C VAL A 9 5.00 14.38 7.00
N CYS A 10 5.83 14.94 7.89
CA CYS A 10 5.53 15.10 9.31
C CYS A 10 5.23 16.57 9.59
N PRO A 11 3.96 16.99 9.56
CA PRO A 11 3.60 18.41 9.65
C PRO A 11 3.99 19.07 10.97
N ASN A 12 4.03 18.32 12.08
CA ASN A 12 4.41 18.87 13.40
C ASN A 12 5.88 19.28 13.44
N THR A 13 6.75 18.59 12.71
CA THR A 13 8.19 18.89 12.68
C THR A 13 8.59 19.73 11.48
N GLY A 14 7.73 19.82 10.46
CA GLY A 14 8.04 20.47 9.19
C GLY A 14 9.01 19.69 8.31
N HIS A 15 9.23 18.41 8.61
CA HIS A 15 10.14 17.55 7.87
C HIS A 15 9.41 16.56 6.97
N GLY A 16 10.01 16.27 5.82
CA GLY A 16 9.61 15.21 4.92
C GLY A 16 10.71 14.14 4.81
N PHE A 17 10.29 12.94 4.46
CA PHE A 17 11.15 11.76 4.33
C PHE A 17 10.83 11.03 3.04
N THR A 18 11.87 10.53 2.36
CA THR A 18 11.74 9.68 1.18
C THR A 18 12.50 8.39 1.36
N SER A 19 11.92 7.30 0.89
CA SER A 19 12.58 5.99 0.87
C SER A 19 13.47 5.87 -0.38
N ASP A 20 14.61 6.52 -0.35
CA ASP A 20 15.61 6.44 -1.41
C ASP A 20 16.42 5.14 -1.32
N HIS A 21 17.13 4.81 -2.38
CA HIS A 21 18.07 3.69 -2.36
C HIS A 21 19.50 4.21 -2.43
N PRO A 22 20.42 3.70 -1.57
CA PRO A 22 20.21 2.64 -0.55
C PRO A 22 19.63 3.15 0.79
N ASP A 23 19.60 4.45 1.04
CA ASP A 23 19.27 5.07 2.33
C ASP A 23 17.95 5.85 2.28
N LEU A 24 17.63 6.58 3.36
CA LEU A 24 16.52 7.54 3.39
C LEU A 24 17.06 8.95 3.25
N SER A 25 16.26 9.84 2.67
CA SER A 25 16.51 11.29 2.68
C SER A 25 15.50 12.00 3.58
N MET A 26 16.02 12.94 4.38
CA MET A 26 15.22 13.88 5.17
C MET A 26 15.35 15.27 4.54
N PHE A 27 14.23 15.98 4.41
CA PHE A 27 14.19 17.31 3.82
C PHE A 27 13.23 18.25 4.58
N ASP A 28 13.45 19.54 4.47
CA ASP A 28 12.54 20.57 4.99
C ASP A 28 11.38 20.79 4.01
N VAL A 29 10.15 20.63 4.49
CA VAL A 29 8.92 20.66 3.66
C VAL A 29 8.64 22.04 3.09
N LYS A 30 8.98 23.11 3.82
CA LYS A 30 8.72 24.49 3.39
C LYS A 30 9.67 24.96 2.30
N THR A 31 10.94 24.60 2.42
CA THR A 31 11.99 25.04 1.50
C THR A 31 12.36 23.99 0.46
N MET A 32 11.89 22.76 0.62
CA MET A 32 12.25 21.58 -0.18
C MET A 32 13.77 21.29 -0.20
N LYS A 33 14.49 21.78 0.81
CA LYS A 33 15.93 21.56 0.91
C LYS A 33 16.24 20.26 1.63
N PHE A 34 17.19 19.52 1.08
CA PHE A 34 17.78 18.36 1.71
C PHE A 34 18.41 18.75 3.06
N ILE A 35 18.16 17.93 4.09
CA ILE A 35 18.71 18.10 5.43
C ILE A 35 19.83 17.10 5.65
N LYS A 36 19.52 15.80 5.56
CA LYS A 36 20.50 14.71 5.75
C LYS A 36 20.03 13.39 5.16
N THR A 37 20.99 12.49 5.00
CA THR A 37 20.77 11.08 4.76
C THR A 37 20.64 10.32 6.09
N ILE A 38 19.72 9.37 6.16
CA ILE A 38 19.56 8.46 7.28
C ILE A 38 19.91 7.06 6.79
N ALA A 39 21.02 6.53 7.32
CA ALA A 39 21.50 5.21 6.93
C ALA A 39 20.54 4.11 7.37
N VAL A 40 20.33 3.11 6.53
CA VAL A 40 19.54 1.92 6.86
C VAL A 40 20.44 0.74 7.18
N PRO A 41 19.96 -0.24 7.98
CA PRO A 41 20.73 -1.44 8.28
C PRO A 41 21.05 -2.27 7.05
N ALA A 42 22.12 -3.06 7.10
CA ALA A 42 22.48 -3.99 6.04
C ALA A 42 21.32 -4.95 5.71
N GLY A 43 21.02 -5.13 4.42
CA GLY A 43 19.90 -5.95 3.96
C GLY A 43 18.51 -5.28 4.04
N PHE A 44 18.41 -4.12 4.66
CA PHE A 44 17.20 -3.33 4.68
C PHE A 44 17.02 -2.63 3.32
N ARG A 45 15.84 -2.70 2.76
CA ARG A 45 15.46 -1.97 1.54
C ARG A 45 14.19 -1.20 1.84
N ALA A 46 14.32 0.11 1.97
CA ALA A 46 13.21 0.99 2.28
C ALA A 46 12.14 0.94 1.18
N ASP A 47 10.88 0.80 1.58
CA ASP A 47 9.71 0.76 0.71
C ASP A 47 8.64 1.74 1.23
N GLY A 48 7.49 1.24 1.65
CA GLY A 48 6.42 2.07 2.22
C GLY A 48 6.90 2.88 3.42
N ILE A 49 6.45 4.13 3.51
CA ILE A 49 6.87 5.06 4.56
C ILE A 49 5.65 5.84 5.08
N TYR A 50 5.53 5.96 6.38
CA TYR A 50 4.41 6.60 7.04
C TYR A 50 4.85 7.41 8.26
N CYS A 51 4.35 8.63 8.40
CA CYS A 51 4.54 9.48 9.58
C CYS A 51 3.32 9.45 10.49
N ASP A 52 3.48 8.98 11.72
CA ASP A 52 2.48 9.10 12.77
C ASP A 52 2.64 10.44 13.49
N THR A 53 1.72 11.36 13.21
CA THR A 53 1.74 12.71 13.79
C THR A 53 1.40 12.75 15.27
N SER A 54 0.91 11.66 15.85
CA SER A 54 0.58 11.61 17.28
C SER A 54 1.83 11.47 18.17
N ASN A 55 2.92 10.96 17.60
CA ASN A 55 4.17 10.71 18.33
C ASN A 55 5.42 11.17 17.58
N ASP A 56 5.26 11.82 16.41
CA ASP A 56 6.32 12.31 15.53
C ASP A 56 7.33 11.20 15.14
N ARG A 57 6.83 10.00 14.86
CA ARG A 57 7.63 8.87 14.39
C ARG A 57 7.35 8.53 12.94
N VAL A 58 8.40 8.20 12.22
CA VAL A 58 8.34 7.70 10.85
C VAL A 58 8.57 6.20 10.85
N TYR A 59 7.66 5.46 10.26
CA TYR A 59 7.71 4.01 10.11
C TYR A 59 8.07 3.69 8.66
N ILE A 60 9.12 2.91 8.44
CA ILE A 60 9.65 2.58 7.13
C ILE A 60 9.65 1.06 6.97
N GLY A 61 8.91 0.56 5.99
CA GLY A 61 8.82 -0.86 5.68
C GLY A 61 10.02 -1.39 4.90
N SER A 62 10.38 -2.65 5.15
CA SER A 62 11.35 -3.37 4.34
C SER A 62 10.89 -4.79 4.06
N HIS A 63 10.70 -5.12 2.78
CA HIS A 63 10.30 -6.45 2.34
C HIS A 63 11.36 -7.52 2.66
N PRO A 64 12.67 -7.32 2.35
CA PRO A 64 13.68 -8.35 2.61
C PRO A 64 13.83 -8.71 4.09
N THR A 65 13.73 -7.72 4.97
CA THR A 65 13.91 -7.94 6.42
C THR A 65 12.61 -8.18 7.17
N LYS A 66 11.45 -8.06 6.48
CA LYS A 66 10.11 -8.22 7.07
C LYS A 66 9.92 -7.42 8.35
N SER A 67 10.37 -6.17 8.33
CA SER A 67 10.41 -5.30 9.50
C SER A 67 10.04 -3.87 9.17
N LEU A 68 9.74 -3.10 10.22
CA LEU A 68 9.68 -1.64 10.18
C LEU A 68 10.91 -1.06 10.90
N MET A 69 11.61 -0.16 10.25
CA MET A 69 12.52 0.77 10.93
C MET A 69 11.71 1.96 11.42
N VAL A 70 11.99 2.41 12.65
CA VAL A 70 11.33 3.57 13.26
C VAL A 70 12.34 4.69 13.44
N VAL A 71 11.97 5.88 12.96
CA VAL A 71 12.83 7.08 12.98
C VAL A 71 12.10 8.22 13.69
N ASP A 72 12.82 9.01 14.49
CA ASP A 72 12.29 10.25 15.04
C ASP A 72 12.19 11.32 13.94
N ALA A 73 11.00 11.90 13.78
CA ALA A 73 10.74 12.89 12.75
C ALA A 73 11.40 14.25 13.02
N LYS A 74 11.89 14.51 14.23
CA LYS A 74 12.51 15.79 14.59
C LYS A 74 13.93 15.89 14.09
N ASP A 75 14.69 14.82 14.24
CA ASP A 75 16.12 14.84 13.95
C ASP A 75 16.59 13.67 13.07
N GLY A 76 15.70 12.74 12.71
CA GLY A 76 16.02 11.57 11.91
C GLY A 76 16.84 10.51 12.65
N ALA A 77 16.83 10.49 13.99
CA ALA A 77 17.47 9.43 14.75
C ALA A 77 16.74 8.11 14.58
N VAL A 78 17.47 7.01 14.36
CA VAL A 78 16.87 5.67 14.31
C VAL A 78 16.55 5.23 15.74
N LEU A 79 15.26 5.02 16.02
CA LEU A 79 14.77 4.61 17.35
C LEU A 79 14.80 3.10 17.54
N GLY A 80 14.73 2.32 16.46
CA GLY A 80 14.77 0.87 16.50
C GLY A 80 14.10 0.22 15.29
N ASN A 81 13.98 -1.12 15.38
CA ASN A 81 13.30 -1.93 14.37
C ASN A 81 12.22 -2.78 15.03
N ILE A 82 11.14 -3.03 14.29
CA ILE A 82 10.02 -3.89 14.67
C ILE A 82 10.00 -5.08 13.72
N ASP A 83 10.23 -6.28 14.23
CA ASP A 83 10.02 -7.51 13.46
C ASP A 83 8.52 -7.76 13.31
N LEU A 84 8.09 -7.92 12.06
CA LEU A 84 6.68 -8.12 11.71
C LEU A 84 6.33 -9.59 11.46
N GLY A 85 7.32 -10.44 11.23
CA GLY A 85 7.13 -11.82 10.78
C GLY A 85 6.51 -11.93 9.38
N GLY A 86 6.27 -10.82 8.68
CA GLY A 86 5.64 -10.75 7.37
C GLY A 86 6.07 -9.54 6.57
N THR A 87 5.81 -9.56 5.26
CA THR A 87 6.22 -8.52 4.30
C THR A 87 5.33 -7.27 4.44
N PRO A 88 5.90 -6.13 4.90
CA PRO A 88 5.13 -4.91 5.09
C PRO A 88 4.79 -4.22 3.76
N GLU A 89 3.59 -3.67 3.71
CA GLU A 89 3.13 -2.75 2.67
C GLU A 89 2.68 -1.42 3.32
N GLN A 90 1.45 -0.97 3.15
CA GLN A 90 1.00 0.29 3.73
C GLN A 90 0.84 0.23 5.25
N THR A 91 1.33 1.29 5.91
CA THR A 91 1.19 1.53 7.36
C THR A 91 0.14 2.61 7.61
N ILE A 92 -0.61 2.51 8.69
CA ILE A 92 -1.51 3.56 9.22
C ILE A 92 -1.50 3.54 10.74
N ALA A 93 -1.78 4.68 11.41
CA ALA A 93 -1.90 4.78 12.85
C ALA A 93 -3.27 5.30 13.28
N ASP A 94 -3.71 4.93 14.49
CA ASP A 94 -4.97 5.42 15.07
C ASP A 94 -4.83 6.79 15.75
N GLY A 95 -3.60 7.33 15.84
CA GLY A 95 -3.31 8.55 16.57
C GLY A 95 -3.43 8.43 18.10
N LYS A 96 -3.59 7.21 18.63
CA LYS A 96 -3.78 6.92 20.06
C LYS A 96 -2.78 5.88 20.58
N GLY A 97 -1.74 5.60 19.80
CA GLY A 97 -0.65 4.70 20.20
C GLY A 97 -0.71 3.31 19.57
N THR A 98 -1.62 3.06 18.62
CA THR A 98 -1.64 1.83 17.83
C THR A 98 -1.27 2.11 16.39
N VAL A 99 -0.31 1.36 15.86
CA VAL A 99 0.06 1.34 14.45
C VAL A 99 -0.40 0.03 13.84
N TYR A 100 -1.00 0.11 12.67
CA TYR A 100 -1.46 -1.04 11.89
C TYR A 100 -0.61 -1.15 10.63
N GLN A 101 -0.09 -2.35 10.39
CA GLN A 101 0.76 -2.66 9.25
C GLN A 101 0.16 -3.78 8.44
N VAL A 102 -0.23 -3.51 7.18
CA VAL A 102 -0.70 -4.60 6.32
C VAL A 102 0.47 -5.49 5.89
N LEU A 103 0.24 -6.80 5.93
CA LEU A 103 1.19 -7.85 5.54
C LEU A 103 0.73 -8.51 4.24
N GLN A 104 1.63 -8.54 3.25
CA GLN A 104 1.33 -8.98 1.88
C GLN A 104 1.23 -10.50 1.71
N GLU A 105 1.53 -11.27 2.74
CA GLU A 105 1.55 -12.74 2.69
C GLU A 105 0.25 -13.34 2.10
N ARG A 106 0.28 -14.63 1.81
CA ARG A 106 -0.88 -15.41 1.34
C ARG A 106 -1.04 -16.67 2.18
N PRO A 107 -2.00 -16.68 3.12
CA PRO A 107 -2.92 -15.61 3.49
C PRO A 107 -2.21 -14.44 4.17
N GLY A 108 -2.81 -13.25 4.06
CA GLY A 108 -2.30 -12.02 4.64
C GLY A 108 -2.95 -11.66 5.98
N GLY A 109 -2.57 -10.50 6.49
CA GLY A 109 -3.11 -9.98 7.75
C GLY A 109 -2.70 -8.54 8.04
N VAL A 110 -3.09 -8.04 9.19
CA VAL A 110 -2.64 -6.76 9.74
C VAL A 110 -1.88 -7.03 11.03
N ALA A 111 -0.61 -6.64 11.09
CA ALA A 111 0.12 -6.56 12.36
C ALA A 111 -0.36 -5.33 13.14
N VAL A 112 -0.72 -5.55 14.39
CA VAL A 112 -1.15 -4.52 15.35
C VAL A 112 0.01 -4.24 16.27
N ILE A 113 0.52 -3.03 16.23
CA ILE A 113 1.77 -2.62 16.86
C ILE A 113 1.47 -1.61 17.96
N ASP A 114 2.05 -1.82 19.13
CA ASP A 114 2.11 -0.82 20.19
C ASP A 114 3.21 0.19 19.85
N ALA A 115 2.84 1.44 19.58
CA ALA A 115 3.77 2.47 19.17
C ALA A 115 4.78 2.84 20.27
N LYS A 116 4.40 2.71 21.55
CA LYS A 116 5.28 3.05 22.69
C LYS A 116 6.38 2.02 22.87
N THR A 117 6.01 0.75 22.86
CA THR A 117 6.95 -0.36 23.07
C THR A 117 7.63 -0.83 21.78
N MET A 118 7.15 -0.39 20.63
CA MET A 118 7.60 -0.82 19.30
C MET A 118 7.55 -2.35 19.12
N LYS A 119 6.45 -2.97 19.57
CA LYS A 119 6.25 -4.43 19.50
C LYS A 119 4.92 -4.77 18.84
N VAL A 120 4.91 -5.82 18.04
CA VAL A 120 3.67 -6.44 17.56
C VAL A 120 2.96 -7.08 18.75
N LYS A 121 1.73 -6.66 19.02
CA LYS A 121 0.88 -7.19 20.10
C LYS A 121 -0.19 -8.17 19.62
N ALA A 122 -0.53 -8.13 18.32
CA ALA A 122 -1.47 -9.04 17.69
C ALA A 122 -1.28 -9.04 16.17
N THR A 123 -1.78 -10.07 15.50
CA THR A 123 -1.96 -10.09 14.04
C THR A 123 -3.39 -10.48 13.74
N TYR A 124 -4.07 -9.66 12.94
CA TYR A 124 -5.44 -9.92 12.49
C TYR A 124 -5.42 -10.57 11.11
N PRO A 125 -5.79 -11.85 10.99
CA PRO A 125 -5.73 -12.56 9.72
C PRO A 125 -6.87 -12.14 8.78
N PHE A 126 -6.60 -12.11 7.48
CA PHE A 126 -7.61 -11.86 6.45
C PHE A 126 -8.37 -13.12 6.01
N GLY A 127 -8.21 -14.23 6.70
CA GLY A 127 -8.72 -15.53 6.29
C GLY A 127 -7.98 -16.01 5.04
N GLU A 128 -8.72 -16.27 3.97
CA GLU A 128 -8.15 -16.73 2.69
C GLU A 128 -7.55 -15.61 1.82
N ASN A 129 -7.81 -14.33 2.14
CA ASN A 129 -7.30 -13.20 1.35
C ASN A 129 -5.83 -12.90 1.65
N GLY A 130 -5.12 -12.45 0.61
CA GLY A 130 -3.70 -12.10 0.69
C GLY A 130 -3.27 -11.21 -0.46
N GLY A 131 -1.95 -10.96 -0.58
CA GLY A 131 -1.43 -10.01 -1.54
C GLY A 131 -1.99 -8.61 -1.30
N CYS A 132 -2.11 -8.20 -0.04
CA CYS A 132 -2.75 -6.95 0.35
C CYS A 132 -1.70 -5.85 0.41
N ASN A 133 -1.96 -4.74 -0.29
CA ASN A 133 -1.03 -3.62 -0.37
C ASN A 133 -1.58 -2.36 0.30
N GLY A 134 -2.86 -2.04 0.09
CA GLY A 134 -3.50 -0.86 0.66
C GLY A 134 -4.08 -1.11 2.05
N LEU A 135 -3.96 -0.13 2.95
CA LEU A 135 -4.59 -0.12 4.26
C LEU A 135 -5.08 1.27 4.61
N ALA A 136 -6.37 1.39 4.92
CA ALA A 136 -6.97 2.63 5.42
C ALA A 136 -7.71 2.38 6.74
N LEU A 137 -7.95 3.44 7.51
CA LEU A 137 -8.55 3.36 8.84
C LEU A 137 -9.59 4.46 9.03
N ASP A 138 -10.80 4.07 9.38
CA ASP A 138 -11.75 4.93 10.08
C ASP A 138 -11.44 4.91 11.59
N THR A 139 -10.85 5.98 12.09
CA THR A 139 -10.49 6.12 13.50
C THR A 139 -11.69 6.34 14.41
N ARG A 140 -12.84 6.80 13.88
CA ARG A 140 -14.08 7.04 14.63
C ARG A 140 -14.75 5.73 14.98
N ASN A 141 -15.01 4.90 13.97
CA ASN A 141 -15.70 3.61 14.13
C ASN A 141 -14.74 2.44 14.39
N GLN A 142 -13.41 2.70 14.35
CA GLN A 142 -12.37 1.69 14.53
C GLN A 142 -12.50 0.57 13.49
N ILE A 143 -12.49 0.96 12.21
CA ILE A 143 -12.64 0.04 11.07
C ILE A 143 -11.43 0.17 10.15
N LEU A 144 -10.82 -0.98 9.84
CA LEU A 144 -9.75 -1.12 8.87
C LEU A 144 -10.29 -1.58 7.53
N PHE A 145 -9.75 -1.01 6.45
CA PHE A 145 -10.05 -1.36 5.06
C PHE A 145 -8.76 -1.84 4.41
N ALA A 146 -8.61 -3.15 4.23
CA ALA A 146 -7.43 -3.75 3.62
C ALA A 146 -7.72 -4.18 2.18
N ALA A 147 -6.96 -3.63 1.23
CA ALA A 147 -7.15 -3.91 -0.19
C ALA A 147 -6.22 -5.04 -0.64
N CYS A 148 -6.80 -6.20 -0.96
CA CYS A 148 -6.13 -7.46 -1.21
C CYS A 148 -6.30 -7.92 -2.67
N SER A 149 -5.28 -8.52 -3.26
CA SER A 149 -5.23 -8.90 -4.69
C SER A 149 -5.17 -10.40 -4.95
N ALA A 150 -5.27 -11.23 -3.90
CA ALA A 150 -5.14 -12.68 -4.01
C ALA A 150 -6.05 -13.43 -3.05
N ILE A 151 -6.35 -14.70 -3.39
CA ILE A 151 -7.03 -15.68 -2.54
C ILE A 151 -6.17 -16.94 -2.45
N GLY A 152 -6.15 -17.54 -1.27
CA GLY A 152 -5.45 -18.79 -0.99
C GLY A 152 -3.94 -18.69 -0.96
N PRO A 153 -3.24 -19.80 -0.79
CA PRO A 153 -1.79 -19.85 -0.71
C PRO A 153 -1.13 -19.36 -2.01
N ALA A 154 0.07 -18.81 -1.88
CA ALA A 154 0.85 -18.47 -3.06
C ALA A 154 1.11 -19.73 -3.90
N PRO A 155 0.97 -19.68 -5.22
CA PRO A 155 1.36 -20.79 -6.06
C PRO A 155 2.85 -21.10 -5.84
N PRO A 156 3.27 -22.38 -5.90
CA PRO A 156 4.67 -22.72 -5.78
C PRO A 156 5.48 -21.93 -6.83
N ARG A 157 6.59 -21.37 -6.41
CA ARG A 157 7.50 -20.68 -7.35
C ARG A 157 7.98 -21.71 -8.36
N GLY A 158 7.66 -21.49 -9.63
CA GLY A 158 8.20 -22.30 -10.71
C GLY A 158 9.73 -22.29 -10.66
N THR A 159 10.35 -23.43 -11.00
CA THR A 159 11.80 -23.52 -11.10
C THR A 159 12.29 -22.49 -12.14
N PRO A 160 13.31 -21.67 -11.85
CA PRO A 160 13.84 -20.74 -12.83
C PRO A 160 14.18 -21.49 -14.14
N GLY A 161 13.61 -21.07 -15.25
CA GLY A 161 13.83 -21.69 -16.58
C GLY A 161 12.76 -22.70 -17.01
N GLN A 162 11.77 -23.06 -16.18
CA GLN A 162 10.61 -23.80 -16.64
C GLN A 162 9.52 -22.86 -17.15
N ALA A 163 9.14 -23.02 -18.42
CA ALA A 163 7.97 -22.35 -18.96
C ALA A 163 6.71 -22.78 -18.19
N PRO A 164 5.76 -21.88 -17.95
CA PRO A 164 4.46 -22.27 -17.40
C PRO A 164 3.84 -23.36 -18.29
N PRO A 165 3.08 -24.32 -17.73
CA PRO A 165 2.45 -25.35 -18.52
C PRO A 165 1.60 -24.70 -19.63
N ALA A 166 1.87 -25.09 -20.87
CA ALA A 166 1.13 -24.63 -22.04
C ALA A 166 -0.25 -25.30 -22.04
N GLY A 167 -1.20 -24.63 -21.42
CA GLY A 167 -2.62 -24.99 -21.46
C GLY A 167 -3.45 -23.73 -21.67
N PRO A 168 -4.66 -23.83 -22.25
CA PRO A 168 -5.55 -22.70 -22.26
C PRO A 168 -5.80 -22.24 -20.81
N PRO A 169 -5.93 -20.92 -20.56
CA PRO A 169 -6.25 -20.45 -19.22
C PRO A 169 -7.53 -21.14 -18.74
N PRO A 170 -7.59 -21.54 -17.45
CA PRO A 170 -8.78 -22.19 -16.91
C PRO A 170 -10.00 -21.31 -17.16
N THR A 171 -11.09 -21.93 -17.59
CA THR A 171 -12.36 -21.24 -17.76
C THR A 171 -12.74 -20.60 -16.41
N PRO A 172 -13.05 -19.29 -16.35
CA PRO A 172 -13.44 -18.65 -15.11
C PRO A 172 -14.63 -19.37 -14.48
N ASP A 173 -14.50 -19.82 -13.25
CA ASP A 173 -15.62 -20.33 -12.48
C ASP A 173 -16.54 -19.13 -12.14
N PRO A 174 -17.81 -19.13 -12.59
CA PRO A 174 -18.74 -18.02 -12.32
C PRO A 174 -19.06 -17.87 -10.82
N ASN A 175 -18.77 -18.90 -10.01
CA ASN A 175 -18.95 -18.87 -8.54
C ASN A 175 -17.63 -18.59 -7.80
N ALA A 176 -16.53 -18.40 -8.52
CA ALA A 176 -15.25 -18.10 -7.88
C ALA A 176 -15.32 -16.74 -7.17
N LYS A 177 -14.87 -16.71 -5.93
CA LYS A 177 -14.72 -15.44 -5.20
C LYS A 177 -13.72 -14.55 -5.95
N PRO A 178 -14.04 -13.25 -6.11
CA PRO A 178 -13.10 -12.34 -6.76
C PRO A 178 -11.78 -12.28 -5.97
N PRO A 179 -10.63 -12.48 -6.63
CA PRO A 179 -9.34 -12.44 -5.93
C PRO A 179 -9.02 -11.03 -5.42
N GLN A 180 -9.55 -9.98 -6.08
CA GLN A 180 -9.39 -8.61 -5.66
C GLN A 180 -10.52 -8.23 -4.71
N THR A 181 -10.18 -7.96 -3.46
CA THR A 181 -11.15 -7.79 -2.38
C THR A 181 -10.72 -6.70 -1.40
N PHE A 182 -11.61 -5.77 -1.08
CA PHE A 182 -11.52 -5.04 0.17
C PHE A 182 -11.99 -5.95 1.32
N VAL A 183 -11.10 -6.27 2.22
CA VAL A 183 -11.42 -6.90 3.49
C VAL A 183 -11.65 -5.80 4.51
N VAL A 184 -12.87 -5.69 5.01
CA VAL A 184 -13.24 -4.72 6.04
C VAL A 184 -13.27 -5.44 7.37
N LEU A 185 -12.54 -4.90 8.35
CA LEU A 185 -12.42 -5.55 9.67
C LEU A 185 -12.44 -4.54 10.82
N SER A 186 -12.86 -5.02 11.97
CA SER A 186 -12.80 -4.27 13.22
C SER A 186 -11.34 -4.06 13.65
N ALA A 187 -10.93 -2.82 13.87
CA ALA A 187 -9.60 -2.50 14.38
C ALA A 187 -9.42 -2.86 15.86
N LYS A 188 -10.51 -3.22 16.57
CA LYS A 188 -10.49 -3.58 17.99
C LYS A 188 -10.00 -5.00 18.20
N ASP A 189 -10.44 -5.92 17.33
CA ASP A 189 -10.28 -7.36 17.54
C ASP A 189 -9.99 -8.17 16.26
N GLY A 190 -9.96 -7.52 15.08
CA GLY A 190 -9.71 -8.16 13.80
C GLY A 190 -10.89 -8.93 13.23
N THR A 191 -12.09 -8.84 13.83
CA THR A 191 -13.30 -9.45 13.28
C THR A 191 -13.58 -8.93 11.87
N ILE A 192 -13.73 -9.84 10.90
CA ILE A 192 -14.05 -9.48 9.52
C ILE A 192 -15.52 -9.10 9.43
N LEU A 193 -15.78 -7.84 9.06
CA LEU A 193 -17.11 -7.25 8.96
C LEU A 193 -17.71 -7.42 7.56
N ALA A 194 -16.88 -7.30 6.52
CA ALA A 194 -17.31 -7.45 5.13
C ALA A 194 -16.15 -7.83 4.20
N ARG A 195 -16.51 -8.34 3.02
CA ARG A 195 -15.64 -8.51 1.86
C ARG A 195 -16.33 -7.93 0.64
N LEU A 196 -15.72 -6.94 0.01
CA LEU A 196 -16.28 -6.24 -1.13
C LEU A 196 -15.33 -6.34 -2.33
N PRO A 197 -15.84 -6.51 -3.55
CA PRO A 197 -14.98 -6.64 -4.73
C PRO A 197 -14.23 -5.34 -5.03
N LEU A 198 -12.98 -5.48 -5.52
CA LEU A 198 -12.19 -4.43 -6.12
C LEU A 198 -12.20 -4.57 -7.64
N ALA A 199 -12.08 -3.46 -8.36
CA ALA A 199 -12.04 -3.44 -9.83
C ALA A 199 -10.69 -3.91 -10.40
N GLY A 200 -9.68 -4.11 -9.55
CA GLY A 200 -8.34 -4.54 -9.97
C GLY A 200 -7.40 -4.77 -8.78
N GLY A 201 -6.16 -5.16 -9.08
CA GLY A 201 -5.12 -5.36 -8.09
C GLY A 201 -4.75 -4.06 -7.40
N SER A 202 -4.86 -4.02 -6.08
CA SER A 202 -4.61 -2.85 -5.24
C SER A 202 -3.14 -2.44 -5.22
N ASP A 203 -2.92 -1.13 -5.03
CA ASP A 203 -1.60 -0.57 -4.74
C ASP A 203 -1.61 0.27 -3.45
N GLY A 204 -2.66 1.00 -3.17
CA GLY A 204 -2.80 1.78 -1.94
C GLY A 204 -4.27 2.01 -1.56
N ALA A 205 -4.51 2.42 -0.31
CA ALA A 205 -5.82 2.78 0.19
C ALA A 205 -5.80 4.05 1.03
N ALA A 206 -6.93 4.76 1.07
CA ALA A 206 -7.16 5.93 1.89
C ALA A 206 -8.60 5.94 2.43
N PHE A 207 -8.85 6.71 3.48
CA PHE A 207 -10.20 6.91 4.04
C PHE A 207 -10.49 8.40 4.21
N ASN A 208 -11.68 8.81 3.78
CA ASN A 208 -12.18 10.15 4.02
C ASN A 208 -13.24 10.14 5.12
N PRO A 209 -12.94 10.65 6.32
CA PRO A 209 -13.88 10.66 7.42
C PRO A 209 -15.04 11.66 7.25
N ALA A 210 -14.94 12.62 6.33
CA ALA A 210 -16.02 13.58 6.07
C ALA A 210 -17.13 12.93 5.24
N THR A 211 -16.78 12.06 4.33
CA THR A 211 -17.74 11.35 3.46
C THR A 211 -17.95 9.91 3.85
N MET A 212 -17.19 9.38 4.80
CA MET A 212 -17.24 7.97 5.20
C MET A 212 -16.98 7.02 4.00
N GLU A 213 -15.94 7.31 3.25
CA GLU A 213 -15.55 6.57 2.05
C GLU A 213 -14.12 6.05 2.15
N ALA A 214 -13.94 4.78 1.83
CA ALA A 214 -12.64 4.17 1.63
C ALA A 214 -12.34 4.05 0.13
N PHE A 215 -11.11 4.36 -0.24
CA PHE A 215 -10.63 4.37 -1.62
C PHE A 215 -9.50 3.38 -1.79
N SER A 216 -9.44 2.69 -2.92
CA SER A 216 -8.25 1.95 -3.32
C SER A 216 -7.91 2.24 -4.77
N THR A 217 -6.66 2.59 -5.01
CA THR A 217 -6.09 2.69 -6.35
C THR A 217 -5.68 1.31 -6.85
N GLN A 218 -5.88 1.05 -8.14
CA GLN A 218 -5.57 -0.23 -8.76
C GLN A 218 -4.62 -0.06 -9.96
N GLY A 219 -3.71 -1.01 -10.10
CA GLY A 219 -2.71 -1.00 -11.15
C GLY A 219 -3.23 -1.03 -12.59
N ASN A 220 -4.52 -1.31 -12.81
CA ASN A 220 -5.20 -1.24 -14.11
C ASN A 220 -5.79 0.14 -14.43
N GLY A 221 -5.50 1.16 -13.62
CA GLY A 221 -5.99 2.52 -13.82
C GLY A 221 -7.43 2.74 -13.35
N THR A 222 -7.91 1.93 -12.40
CA THR A 222 -9.19 2.15 -11.72
C THR A 222 -9.00 2.56 -10.28
N MET A 223 -10.04 3.09 -9.66
CA MET A 223 -10.17 3.35 -8.24
C MET A 223 -11.53 2.81 -7.78
N THR A 224 -11.52 1.94 -6.78
CA THR A 224 -12.76 1.48 -6.14
C THR A 224 -13.06 2.34 -4.93
N ILE A 225 -14.30 2.79 -4.80
CA ILE A 225 -14.83 3.60 -3.73
C ILE A 225 -15.83 2.76 -2.95
N ILE A 226 -15.58 2.61 -1.65
CA ILE A 226 -16.44 1.90 -0.71
C ILE A 226 -17.09 2.93 0.21
N LYS A 227 -18.41 2.89 0.31
CA LYS A 227 -19.18 3.67 1.28
C LYS A 227 -19.38 2.90 2.56
N GLU A 228 -18.97 3.47 3.67
CA GLU A 228 -19.37 3.05 5.00
C GLU A 228 -20.70 3.72 5.35
N LYS A 229 -21.80 2.98 5.21
CA LYS A 229 -23.15 3.45 5.58
C LYS A 229 -23.39 3.43 7.09
N SER A 230 -22.78 2.49 7.77
CA SER A 230 -22.72 2.33 9.21
C SER A 230 -21.53 1.44 9.60
N PRO A 231 -21.17 1.32 10.89
CA PRO A 231 -20.08 0.45 11.33
C PRO A 231 -20.21 -1.04 10.97
N THR A 232 -21.37 -1.45 10.45
CA THR A 232 -21.65 -2.84 10.05
C THR A 232 -22.18 -2.98 8.63
N LYS A 233 -22.31 -1.87 7.89
CA LYS A 233 -22.87 -1.89 6.53
C LYS A 233 -21.99 -1.11 5.56
N PHE A 234 -21.48 -1.82 4.56
CA PHE A 234 -20.56 -1.32 3.55
C PHE A 234 -21.06 -1.69 2.15
N GLU A 235 -20.79 -0.83 1.18
CA GLU A 235 -21.14 -1.11 -0.22
C GLU A 235 -20.08 -0.53 -1.16
N VAL A 236 -19.91 -1.15 -2.32
CA VAL A 236 -19.17 -0.53 -3.43
C VAL A 236 -20.05 0.58 -4.00
N GLU A 237 -19.61 1.82 -3.84
CA GLU A 237 -20.34 2.99 -4.35
C GLU A 237 -20.02 3.22 -5.82
N GLN A 238 -18.72 3.11 -6.16
CA GLN A 238 -18.26 3.38 -7.52
C GLN A 238 -16.94 2.68 -7.84
N ASN A 239 -16.78 2.31 -9.10
CA ASN A 239 -15.50 1.99 -9.71
C ASN A 239 -15.16 3.07 -10.74
N LEU A 240 -14.24 3.97 -10.41
CA LEU A 240 -13.86 5.09 -11.23
C LEU A 240 -12.67 4.73 -12.13
N LYS A 241 -12.76 5.03 -13.44
CA LYS A 241 -11.60 4.96 -14.32
C LYS A 241 -10.78 6.24 -14.15
N THR A 242 -9.57 6.11 -13.62
CA THR A 242 -8.67 7.22 -13.31
C THR A 242 -7.57 7.40 -14.34
N TRP A 243 -7.19 6.33 -15.04
CA TRP A 243 -6.13 6.35 -16.05
C TRP A 243 -6.45 5.39 -17.21
N PRO A 244 -6.08 5.71 -18.46
CA PRO A 244 -6.43 4.88 -19.63
C PRO A 244 -5.82 3.48 -19.63
N SER A 245 -4.62 3.33 -19.05
CA SER A 245 -3.84 2.10 -19.06
C SER A 245 -3.25 1.78 -17.69
N ASN A 246 -2.27 0.89 -17.63
CA ASN A 246 -1.56 0.55 -16.40
C ASN A 246 -0.96 1.79 -15.73
N GLY A 247 -1.37 2.07 -14.51
CA GLY A 247 -0.95 3.27 -13.78
C GLY A 247 -1.95 3.65 -12.70
N ALA A 248 -1.91 4.89 -12.22
CA ALA A 248 -2.69 5.38 -11.09
C ALA A 248 -2.45 4.58 -9.82
N ARG A 249 -1.16 4.46 -9.50
CA ARG A 249 -0.68 3.78 -8.30
C ARG A 249 -0.45 4.76 -7.19
N THR A 250 -0.28 4.18 -5.98
CA THR A 250 -0.11 4.97 -4.78
C THR A 250 -1.30 5.92 -4.58
N ILE A 251 -1.56 6.32 -3.39
CA ILE A 251 -2.65 7.23 -3.08
C ILE A 251 -2.21 8.15 -1.96
N ALA A 252 -2.54 9.43 -2.09
CA ALA A 252 -2.48 10.39 -1.01
C ALA A 252 -3.82 11.08 -0.89
N PHE A 253 -4.24 11.32 0.35
CA PHE A 253 -5.48 12.01 0.66
C PHE A 253 -5.18 13.32 1.36
N ASP A 254 -5.66 14.42 0.82
CA ASP A 254 -5.64 15.73 1.49
C ASP A 254 -6.95 15.95 2.25
N SER A 255 -6.88 15.81 3.56
CA SER A 255 -8.04 15.97 4.43
C SER A 255 -8.60 17.40 4.50
N LYS A 256 -7.85 18.41 4.06
CA LYS A 256 -8.30 19.80 4.04
C LYS A 256 -9.19 20.09 2.84
N THR A 257 -8.83 19.56 1.70
CA THR A 257 -9.56 19.81 0.44
C THR A 257 -10.49 18.66 0.05
N GLY A 258 -10.32 17.49 0.65
CA GLY A 258 -11.04 16.27 0.26
C GLY A 258 -10.53 15.65 -1.03
N HIS A 259 -9.41 16.14 -1.59
CA HIS A 259 -8.85 15.60 -2.82
C HIS A 259 -8.01 14.37 -2.58
N LEU A 260 -8.08 13.46 -3.54
CA LEU A 260 -7.20 12.30 -3.65
C LEU A 260 -6.20 12.53 -4.77
N PHE A 261 -4.97 12.11 -4.55
CA PHE A 261 -3.90 12.17 -5.53
C PHE A 261 -3.38 10.77 -5.82
N ALA A 262 -3.23 10.45 -7.10
CA ALA A 262 -2.59 9.23 -7.55
C ALA A 262 -1.52 9.57 -8.60
N MET A 263 -0.55 8.69 -8.77
CA MET A 263 0.55 8.87 -9.72
C MET A 263 0.40 7.89 -10.88
N ALA A 264 0.62 8.38 -12.09
CA ALA A 264 0.65 7.56 -13.29
C ALA A 264 1.76 7.98 -14.23
N SER A 265 2.11 7.10 -15.15
CA SER A 265 2.94 7.39 -16.30
C SER A 265 2.47 6.55 -17.48
N GLU A 266 2.73 7.02 -18.69
CA GLU A 266 2.53 6.19 -19.87
C GLU A 266 3.50 5.02 -19.86
N ALA A 267 3.02 3.85 -20.24
CA ALA A 267 3.87 2.67 -20.40
C ALA A 267 4.29 2.53 -21.87
N ALA A 268 5.59 2.51 -22.12
CA ALA A 268 6.10 2.14 -23.44
C ALA A 268 5.67 0.69 -23.76
N PRO A 269 5.45 0.35 -25.03
CA PRO A 269 5.25 -1.04 -25.43
C PRO A 269 6.36 -1.92 -24.88
N PRO A 270 6.07 -3.13 -24.39
CA PRO A 270 7.12 -4.04 -23.96
C PRO A 270 8.08 -4.30 -25.12
N PRO A 271 9.39 -4.38 -24.87
CA PRO A 271 10.33 -4.71 -25.91
C PRO A 271 9.96 -6.06 -26.53
N PRO A 272 10.17 -6.26 -27.83
CA PRO A 272 9.93 -7.54 -28.47
C PRO A 272 10.69 -8.63 -27.74
N SER A 273 10.04 -9.79 -27.52
CA SER A 273 10.69 -10.93 -26.85
C SER A 273 11.98 -11.28 -27.60
N PRO A 274 13.11 -11.42 -26.91
CA PRO A 274 14.37 -11.78 -27.54
C PRO A 274 14.39 -13.18 -28.15
N THR A 275 13.36 -14.00 -27.90
CA THR A 275 13.22 -15.36 -28.43
C THR A 275 11.92 -15.46 -29.23
N PRO A 276 11.98 -15.75 -30.54
CA PRO A 276 10.78 -16.01 -31.34
C PRO A 276 9.97 -17.15 -30.75
N GLY A 277 8.67 -16.93 -30.50
CA GLY A 277 7.76 -17.95 -29.97
C GLY A 277 7.61 -17.98 -28.43
N THR A 278 8.37 -17.22 -27.69
CA THR A 278 8.11 -17.06 -26.25
C THR A 278 7.17 -15.86 -26.06
N PRO A 279 5.95 -16.04 -25.50
CA PRO A 279 5.14 -14.88 -25.13
C PRO A 279 5.97 -14.06 -24.13
N GLY A 280 6.31 -12.84 -24.50
CA GLY A 280 6.84 -11.89 -23.53
C GLY A 280 5.83 -11.85 -22.38
N GLY A 281 6.22 -12.29 -21.18
CA GLY A 281 5.38 -12.12 -20.02
C GLY A 281 4.95 -10.66 -19.97
N PRO A 282 3.78 -10.30 -19.38
CA PRO A 282 3.35 -8.91 -19.26
C PRO A 282 4.31 -8.16 -18.34
N GLY A 283 5.53 -7.93 -18.82
CA GLY A 283 6.48 -7.03 -18.23
C GLY A 283 5.82 -5.67 -18.19
N ARG A 284 5.79 -5.03 -17.03
CA ARG A 284 5.40 -3.63 -16.95
C ARG A 284 6.26 -2.88 -17.95
N GLY A 285 5.64 -2.28 -18.98
CA GLY A 285 6.36 -1.45 -19.92
C GLY A 285 7.14 -0.39 -19.14
N ARG A 286 8.33 -0.04 -19.60
CA ARG A 286 9.09 1.06 -19.00
C ARG A 286 8.25 2.33 -19.09
N ALA A 287 8.26 3.15 -18.03
CA ALA A 287 7.63 4.45 -18.09
C ALA A 287 8.23 5.29 -19.25
N VAL A 288 7.39 5.91 -20.03
CA VAL A 288 7.82 6.85 -21.08
C VAL A 288 8.44 8.05 -20.38
N PRO A 289 9.70 8.43 -20.69
CA PRO A 289 10.32 9.62 -20.10
C PRO A 289 9.45 10.86 -20.30
N GLY A 290 9.25 11.65 -19.25
CA GLY A 290 8.46 12.88 -19.27
C GLY A 290 6.94 12.68 -19.21
N SER A 291 6.43 11.44 -19.13
CA SER A 291 4.97 11.15 -19.04
C SER A 291 4.43 11.07 -17.60
N PHE A 292 5.27 11.36 -16.60
CA PHE A 292 4.82 11.36 -15.20
C PHE A 292 3.65 12.34 -15.00
N THR A 293 2.57 11.86 -14.42
CA THR A 293 1.34 12.62 -14.21
C THR A 293 0.83 12.41 -12.79
N ILE A 294 0.41 13.49 -12.15
CA ILE A 294 -0.35 13.45 -10.90
C ILE A 294 -1.83 13.57 -11.27
N ILE A 295 -2.60 12.57 -10.92
CA ILE A 295 -4.04 12.55 -11.10
C ILE A 295 -4.67 13.06 -9.82
N MET A 296 -5.49 14.09 -9.92
CA MET A 296 -6.29 14.59 -8.83
C MET A 296 -7.75 14.16 -9.02
N VAL A 297 -8.29 13.49 -8.01
CA VAL A 297 -9.70 13.12 -7.95
C VAL A 297 -10.35 13.98 -6.88
N GLY A 298 -11.25 14.86 -7.31
CA GLY A 298 -12.06 15.70 -6.44
C GLY A 298 -13.40 15.02 -6.15
N MET A 299 -13.96 15.32 -4.98
CA MET A 299 -15.35 14.97 -4.67
C MET A 299 -16.27 16.11 -5.08
N LYS A 300 -17.44 15.75 -5.57
CA LYS A 300 -18.48 16.75 -5.92
C LYS A 300 -19.17 17.28 -4.66
#